data_9fb010984405a85878148a5d02e4e360
#
_entry.id   9fb010984405a85878148a5d02e4e360
#
_cell.length_a   1.000
_cell.length_b   1.000
_cell.length_c   1.000
_cell.angle_alpha   90.00
_cell.angle_beta   90.00
_cell.angle_gamma   90.00
#
_symmetry.space_group_name_H-M   'P 1'
#
loop_
_entity.id
_entity.type
_entity.pdbx_description
1 polymer ?
#
loop_
_entity_poly.entity_id
_entity_poly.type
_entity_poly.pdbx_seq_one_letter_code
_entity_poly.pdbx_strand_id
1 'polypeptide(L)'
;MTFGEVELLRDLDRQDGWVLSKDGVPQSYVDLQDPTFLDFEYVRLMADVIDLLPAGPLSCVHVGGGACTIPRYVATTRPGSRHIVIEPDGLLVNLVREQLDLRSVPRLKVIVAGGREGTAKVWDDSADLVVLDAFTGATMPVELATAEYMGDLARVLRPDGTLLINMADGKGLAFAKRLLATVCDAFRHVALLAEPGIMRGRRFGNLIVAASRTELPLDLLSRRAAGGLTQARCVHGETLKNFIGGAYPIKDGDAVLAPVPPPAVFG
;
A
#
# COMPACT_ATOMS: atom_id res chain seq x y z
N MET A 1 -24.38 3.27 3.67
CA MET A 1 -23.58 4.45 3.31
C MET A 1 -22.97 4.18 1.96
N THR A 2 -23.19 5.03 0.97
CA THR A 2 -22.54 4.95 -0.32
C THR A 2 -21.18 5.61 -0.18
N PHE A 3 -20.13 4.84 -0.40
CA PHE A 3 -18.73 5.32 -0.35
C PHE A 3 -18.33 6.08 -1.64
N GLY A 4 -19.24 6.82 -2.27
CA GLY A 4 -19.01 7.54 -3.54
C GLY A 4 -19.42 6.74 -4.79
N GLU A 5 -19.31 7.38 -5.97
CA GLU A 5 -19.60 6.75 -7.26
C GLU A 5 -18.38 5.97 -7.74
N VAL A 6 -18.58 4.69 -8.06
CA VAL A 6 -17.51 3.81 -8.55
C VAL A 6 -17.77 3.47 -10.00
N GLU A 7 -16.77 3.66 -10.84
CA GLU A 7 -16.79 3.35 -12.26
C GLU A 7 -15.66 2.39 -12.62
N LEU A 8 -15.95 1.50 -13.59
CA LEU A 8 -14.95 0.66 -14.25
C LEU A 8 -14.76 1.14 -15.67
N LEU A 9 -13.58 1.66 -15.97
CA LEU A 9 -13.21 2.17 -17.28
C LEU A 9 -12.27 1.17 -17.95
N ARG A 10 -12.57 0.82 -19.21
CA ARG A 10 -11.68 -0.02 -20.02
C ARG A 10 -10.47 0.76 -20.46
N ASP A 11 -9.32 0.11 -20.40
CA ASP A 11 -8.11 0.58 -21.06
C ASP A 11 -8.29 0.50 -22.58
N LEU A 12 -7.88 1.54 -23.30
CA LEU A 12 -7.98 1.60 -24.76
C LEU A 12 -6.86 0.81 -25.45
N ASP A 13 -5.72 0.67 -24.81
CA ASP A 13 -4.51 0.03 -25.34
C ASP A 13 -4.41 -1.44 -24.92
N ARG A 14 -5.09 -1.85 -23.84
CA ARG A 14 -5.06 -3.23 -23.31
C ARG A 14 -6.48 -3.77 -23.15
N GLN A 15 -6.82 -4.76 -23.97
CA GLN A 15 -8.20 -5.30 -24.10
C GLN A 15 -8.78 -5.75 -22.74
N ASP A 16 -7.97 -6.31 -21.85
CA ASP A 16 -8.39 -6.82 -20.55
C ASP A 16 -7.90 -5.92 -19.40
N GLY A 17 -7.45 -4.70 -19.73
CA GLY A 17 -7.08 -3.65 -18.82
C GLY A 17 -8.29 -2.87 -18.29
N TRP A 18 -8.33 -2.62 -16.98
CA TRP A 18 -9.42 -1.91 -16.32
C TRP A 18 -8.88 -0.93 -15.28
N VAL A 19 -9.38 0.29 -15.36
CA VAL A 19 -9.21 1.31 -14.30
C VAL A 19 -10.46 1.29 -13.42
N LEU A 20 -10.28 1.09 -12.13
CA LEU A 20 -11.30 1.36 -11.12
C LEU A 20 -11.15 2.81 -10.69
N SER A 21 -12.18 3.62 -10.96
CA SER A 21 -12.26 5.02 -10.58
C SER A 21 -13.32 5.21 -9.49
N LYS A 22 -13.08 6.12 -8.57
CA LYS A 22 -14.03 6.49 -7.52
C LYS A 22 -14.12 8.02 -7.46
N ASP A 23 -15.32 8.54 -7.63
CA ASP A 23 -15.58 9.99 -7.71
C ASP A 23 -14.64 10.69 -8.72
N GLY A 24 -14.39 10.05 -9.87
CA GLY A 24 -13.49 10.53 -10.94
C GLY A 24 -11.99 10.37 -10.63
N VAL A 25 -11.62 9.81 -9.49
CA VAL A 25 -10.20 9.58 -9.10
C VAL A 25 -9.83 8.12 -9.36
N PRO A 26 -8.82 7.83 -10.21
CA PRO A 26 -8.31 6.48 -10.41
C PRO A 26 -7.78 5.89 -9.09
N GLN A 27 -8.32 4.74 -8.68
CA GLN A 27 -7.96 4.06 -7.44
C GLN A 27 -7.11 2.82 -7.67
N SER A 28 -7.37 2.08 -8.75
CA SER A 28 -6.66 0.84 -9.07
C SER A 28 -6.66 0.61 -10.58
N TYR A 29 -5.65 -0.09 -11.04
CA TYR A 29 -5.58 -0.66 -12.39
C TYR A 29 -5.34 -2.17 -12.30
N VAL A 30 -6.03 -2.94 -13.14
CA VAL A 30 -5.77 -4.38 -13.31
C VAL A 30 -5.82 -4.75 -14.78
N ASP A 31 -4.93 -5.64 -15.21
CA ASP A 31 -5.05 -6.38 -16.44
C ASP A 31 -5.41 -7.84 -16.08
N LEU A 32 -6.54 -8.31 -16.56
CA LEU A 32 -7.06 -9.63 -16.18
C LEU A 32 -6.31 -10.78 -16.86
N GLN A 33 -5.67 -10.52 -18.01
CA GLN A 33 -4.85 -11.50 -18.73
C GLN A 33 -3.39 -11.48 -18.28
N ASP A 34 -2.91 -10.31 -17.87
CA ASP A 34 -1.55 -10.13 -17.38
C ASP A 34 -1.54 -9.41 -16.02
N PRO A 35 -1.82 -10.12 -14.93
CA PRO A 35 -1.79 -9.52 -13.59
C PRO A 35 -0.42 -9.04 -13.14
N THR A 36 0.63 -9.27 -13.94
CA THR A 36 1.99 -8.74 -13.67
C THR A 36 2.20 -7.35 -14.29
N PHE A 37 1.31 -6.92 -15.17
CA PHE A 37 1.31 -5.56 -15.66
C PHE A 37 0.78 -4.61 -14.58
N LEU A 38 1.64 -3.74 -14.12
CA LEU A 38 1.34 -2.77 -13.07
C LEU A 38 1.41 -1.37 -13.65
N ASP A 39 0.27 -0.74 -13.87
CA ASP A 39 0.20 0.60 -14.49
C ASP A 39 0.67 1.69 -13.52
N PHE A 40 0.21 1.67 -12.29
CA PHE A 40 0.53 2.69 -11.30
C PHE A 40 1.96 2.55 -10.77
N GLU A 41 2.68 3.65 -10.79
CA GLU A 41 4.09 3.73 -10.37
C GLU A 41 4.32 3.24 -8.93
N TYR A 42 3.43 3.61 -8.01
CA TYR A 42 3.56 3.21 -6.62
C TYR A 42 3.36 1.70 -6.42
N VAL A 43 2.48 1.09 -7.23
CA VAL A 43 2.25 -0.36 -7.21
C VAL A 43 3.50 -1.11 -7.68
N ARG A 44 4.21 -0.58 -8.71
CA ARG A 44 5.50 -1.13 -9.15
C ARG A 44 6.55 -1.08 -8.05
N LEU A 45 6.62 0.03 -7.30
CA LEU A 45 7.55 0.13 -6.15
C LEU A 45 7.20 -0.88 -5.04
N MET A 46 5.91 -1.15 -4.80
CA MET A 46 5.50 -2.22 -3.89
C MET A 46 5.91 -3.60 -4.42
N ALA A 47 5.70 -3.86 -5.71
CA ALA A 47 6.11 -5.10 -6.35
C ALA A 47 7.62 -5.32 -6.28
N ASP A 48 8.42 -4.27 -6.46
CA ASP A 48 9.89 -4.35 -6.30
C ASP A 48 10.30 -4.85 -4.91
N VAL A 49 9.61 -4.44 -3.85
CA VAL A 49 9.86 -4.96 -2.50
C VAL A 49 9.40 -6.41 -2.39
N ILE A 50 8.19 -6.72 -2.87
CA ILE A 50 7.60 -8.08 -2.82
C ILE A 50 8.51 -9.10 -3.52
N ASP A 51 9.07 -8.73 -4.67
CA ASP A 51 9.96 -9.60 -5.45
C ASP A 51 11.27 -9.93 -4.74
N LEU A 52 11.70 -9.06 -3.84
CA LEU A 52 12.92 -9.25 -3.04
C LEU A 52 12.69 -10.03 -1.74
N LEU A 53 11.44 -10.33 -1.39
CA LEU A 53 11.14 -11.20 -0.25
C LEU A 53 11.62 -12.63 -0.53
N PRO A 54 11.86 -13.46 0.51
CA PRO A 54 12.26 -14.86 0.34
C PRO A 54 11.39 -15.61 -0.68
N ALA A 55 11.99 -16.49 -1.46
CA ALA A 55 11.29 -17.25 -2.50
C ALA A 55 10.20 -18.15 -1.91
N GLY A 56 9.15 -18.38 -2.69
CA GLY A 56 8.04 -19.25 -2.32
C GLY A 56 6.72 -18.51 -2.08
N PRO A 57 5.68 -19.25 -1.67
CA PRO A 57 4.37 -18.68 -1.40
C PRO A 57 4.38 -17.80 -0.14
N LEU A 58 3.55 -16.77 -0.14
CA LEU A 58 3.38 -15.82 0.96
C LEU A 58 1.98 -15.92 1.57
N SER A 59 1.88 -15.71 2.88
CA SER A 59 0.63 -15.39 3.55
C SER A 59 0.51 -13.86 3.64
N CYS A 60 -0.44 -13.29 2.90
CA CYS A 60 -0.57 -11.84 2.75
C CYS A 60 -1.86 -11.33 3.41
N VAL A 61 -1.75 -10.17 4.04
CA VAL A 61 -2.90 -9.37 4.50
C VAL A 61 -2.87 -8.03 3.78
N HIS A 62 -3.98 -7.65 3.17
CA HIS A 62 -4.12 -6.41 2.43
C HIS A 62 -5.20 -5.56 3.11
N VAL A 63 -4.83 -4.41 3.62
CA VAL A 63 -5.74 -3.40 4.18
C VAL A 63 -5.99 -2.36 3.10
N GLY A 64 -7.21 -2.39 2.56
CA GLY A 64 -7.59 -1.78 1.30
C GLY A 64 -7.65 -2.82 0.18
N GLY A 65 -8.78 -2.92 -0.50
CA GLY A 65 -9.01 -3.90 -1.56
C GLY A 65 -8.82 -3.32 -2.96
N GLY A 66 -9.46 -2.21 -3.24
CA GLY A 66 -9.54 -1.69 -4.59
C GLY A 66 -9.95 -2.76 -5.61
N ALA A 67 -9.28 -2.84 -6.75
CA ALA A 67 -9.43 -3.91 -7.73
C ALA A 67 -8.59 -5.17 -7.41
N CYS A 68 -7.96 -5.24 -6.24
CA CYS A 68 -7.09 -6.32 -5.80
C CYS A 68 -5.85 -6.51 -6.70
N THR A 69 -5.21 -5.44 -7.13
CA THR A 69 -4.03 -5.46 -8.00
C THR A 69 -2.86 -6.24 -7.37
N ILE A 70 -2.44 -5.87 -6.15
CA ILE A 70 -1.36 -6.56 -5.44
C ILE A 70 -1.70 -8.03 -5.12
N PRO A 71 -2.89 -8.39 -4.61
CA PRO A 71 -3.30 -9.78 -4.48
C PRO A 71 -3.15 -10.61 -5.76
N ARG A 72 -3.58 -10.07 -6.91
CA ARG A 72 -3.46 -10.73 -8.23
C ARG A 72 -2.01 -10.89 -8.65
N TYR A 73 -1.21 -9.84 -8.51
CA TYR A 73 0.23 -9.86 -8.78
C TYR A 73 0.93 -10.97 -7.99
N VAL A 74 0.72 -11.00 -6.67
CA VAL A 74 1.35 -12.00 -5.79
C VAL A 74 0.86 -13.42 -6.10
N ALA A 75 -0.44 -13.61 -6.37
CA ALA A 75 -0.98 -14.92 -6.73
C ALA A 75 -0.34 -15.48 -8.01
N THR A 76 0.00 -14.60 -8.96
CA THR A 76 0.63 -14.95 -10.24
C THR A 76 2.13 -15.18 -10.10
N THR A 77 2.86 -14.29 -9.44
CA THR A 77 4.32 -14.35 -9.32
C THR A 77 4.80 -15.31 -8.22
N ARG A 78 3.92 -15.62 -7.24
CA ARG A 78 4.21 -16.51 -6.10
C ARG A 78 3.09 -17.52 -5.90
N PRO A 79 2.98 -18.53 -6.80
CA PRO A 79 1.91 -19.52 -6.74
C PRO A 79 1.84 -20.22 -5.39
N GLY A 80 0.62 -20.46 -4.89
CA GLY A 80 0.37 -21.07 -3.60
C GLY A 80 0.20 -20.06 -2.45
N SER A 81 0.41 -18.77 -2.69
CA SER A 81 0.16 -17.70 -1.72
C SER A 81 -1.29 -17.65 -1.26
N ARG A 82 -1.50 -17.09 -0.06
CA ARG A 82 -2.82 -16.90 0.56
C ARG A 82 -3.04 -15.42 0.80
N HIS A 83 -4.28 -14.98 0.60
CA HIS A 83 -4.62 -13.56 0.71
C HIS A 83 -5.83 -13.36 1.62
N ILE A 84 -5.69 -12.45 2.57
CA ILE A 84 -6.80 -11.84 3.31
C ILE A 84 -6.86 -10.38 2.86
N VAL A 85 -7.98 -9.99 2.27
CA VAL A 85 -8.25 -8.60 1.88
C VAL A 85 -9.26 -8.03 2.86
N ILE A 86 -8.97 -6.88 3.45
CA ILE A 86 -9.84 -6.14 4.37
C ILE A 86 -10.31 -4.90 3.61
N GLU A 87 -11.60 -4.84 3.30
CA GLU A 87 -12.22 -3.76 2.53
C GLU A 87 -13.55 -3.36 3.16
N PRO A 88 -13.75 -2.10 3.55
CA PRO A 88 -14.99 -1.68 4.19
C PRO A 88 -16.18 -1.58 3.22
N ASP A 89 -15.93 -1.37 1.92
CA ASP A 89 -16.98 -1.19 0.93
C ASP A 89 -17.43 -2.53 0.34
N GLY A 90 -18.49 -3.11 0.90
CA GLY A 90 -19.06 -4.36 0.41
C GLY A 90 -19.65 -4.28 -1.00
N LEU A 91 -20.07 -3.09 -1.47
CA LEU A 91 -20.55 -2.89 -2.83
C LEU A 91 -19.39 -2.94 -3.82
N LEU A 92 -18.28 -2.29 -3.48
CA LEU A 92 -17.04 -2.38 -4.26
C LEU A 92 -16.55 -3.83 -4.36
N VAL A 93 -16.55 -4.56 -3.25
CA VAL A 93 -16.16 -5.99 -3.23
C VAL A 93 -17.03 -6.81 -4.20
N ASN A 94 -18.34 -6.58 -4.22
CA ASN A 94 -19.25 -7.28 -5.12
C ASN A 94 -18.99 -6.90 -6.58
N LEU A 95 -18.81 -5.62 -6.88
CA LEU A 95 -18.48 -5.13 -8.22
C LEU A 95 -17.20 -5.80 -8.75
N VAL A 96 -16.12 -5.82 -7.95
CA VAL A 96 -14.83 -6.43 -8.32
C VAL A 96 -14.97 -7.95 -8.49
N ARG A 97 -15.80 -8.62 -7.70
CA ARG A 97 -16.09 -10.06 -7.86
C ARG A 97 -16.81 -10.38 -9.16
N GLU A 98 -17.77 -9.55 -9.54
CA GLU A 98 -18.64 -9.79 -10.69
C GLU A 98 -18.03 -9.33 -12.00
N GLN A 99 -17.36 -8.18 -12.01
CA GLN A 99 -16.86 -7.54 -13.23
C GLN A 99 -15.38 -7.78 -13.51
N LEU A 100 -14.59 -8.01 -12.46
CA LEU A 100 -13.14 -8.20 -12.56
C LEU A 100 -12.70 -9.60 -12.12
N ASP A 101 -13.58 -10.58 -12.17
CA ASP A 101 -13.28 -12.00 -11.89
C ASP A 101 -12.38 -12.23 -10.66
N LEU A 102 -12.71 -11.59 -9.53
CA LEU A 102 -11.92 -11.77 -8.30
C LEU A 102 -11.92 -13.21 -7.81
N ARG A 103 -12.90 -14.01 -8.21
CA ARG A 103 -13.00 -15.43 -7.82
C ARG A 103 -11.90 -16.30 -8.44
N SER A 104 -11.29 -15.87 -9.53
CA SER A 104 -10.16 -16.58 -10.16
C SER A 104 -8.87 -16.47 -9.34
N VAL A 105 -8.76 -15.48 -8.44
CA VAL A 105 -7.59 -15.34 -7.56
C VAL A 105 -7.59 -16.44 -6.50
N PRO A 106 -6.64 -17.38 -6.54
CA PRO A 106 -6.67 -18.54 -5.66
C PRO A 106 -6.42 -18.15 -4.20
N ARG A 107 -7.08 -18.85 -3.28
CA ARG A 107 -6.89 -18.70 -1.82
C ARG A 107 -7.06 -17.26 -1.30
N LEU A 108 -7.92 -16.48 -1.95
CA LEU A 108 -8.26 -15.13 -1.54
C LEU A 108 -9.55 -15.13 -0.71
N LYS A 109 -9.48 -14.54 0.47
CA LYS A 109 -10.62 -14.28 1.36
C LYS A 109 -10.77 -12.77 1.54
N VAL A 110 -12.00 -12.27 1.42
CA VAL A 110 -12.33 -10.88 1.73
C VAL A 110 -13.04 -10.81 3.08
N ILE A 111 -12.60 -9.89 3.93
CA ILE A 111 -13.27 -9.46 5.16
C ILE A 111 -13.85 -8.07 4.88
N VAL A 112 -15.19 -7.99 4.82
CA VAL A 112 -15.86 -6.69 4.69
C VAL A 112 -15.90 -6.03 6.07
N ALA A 113 -14.96 -5.14 6.31
CA ALA A 113 -14.78 -4.43 7.59
C ALA A 113 -13.83 -3.23 7.42
N GLY A 114 -13.88 -2.27 8.35
CA GLY A 114 -12.87 -1.24 8.46
C GLY A 114 -11.48 -1.83 8.75
N GLY A 115 -10.41 -1.09 8.42
CA GLY A 115 -9.05 -1.59 8.53
C GLY A 115 -8.71 -2.14 9.91
N ARG A 116 -8.97 -1.41 10.98
CA ARG A 116 -8.72 -1.85 12.38
C ARG A 116 -9.56 -3.07 12.76
N GLU A 117 -10.87 -3.01 12.49
CA GLU A 117 -11.79 -4.11 12.81
C GLU A 117 -11.41 -5.40 12.06
N GLY A 118 -11.06 -5.28 10.79
CA GLY A 118 -10.64 -6.42 9.97
C GLY A 118 -9.31 -7.00 10.43
N THR A 119 -8.33 -6.15 10.74
CA THR A 119 -7.01 -6.56 11.27
C THR A 119 -7.11 -7.28 12.61
N ALA A 120 -8.03 -6.86 13.49
CA ALA A 120 -8.28 -7.53 14.77
C ALA A 120 -8.79 -8.98 14.61
N LYS A 121 -9.36 -9.35 13.45
CA LYS A 121 -9.81 -10.71 13.12
C LYS A 121 -8.69 -11.59 12.53
N VAL A 122 -7.52 -11.02 12.28
CA VAL A 122 -6.37 -11.76 11.76
C VAL A 122 -5.51 -12.26 12.92
N TRP A 123 -5.04 -13.49 12.81
CA TRP A 123 -4.26 -14.17 13.84
C TRP A 123 -2.87 -13.54 13.97
N ASP A 124 -2.32 -13.62 15.18
CA ASP A 124 -0.95 -13.21 15.47
C ASP A 124 0.04 -14.04 14.67
N ASP A 125 1.19 -13.46 14.31
CA ASP A 125 2.31 -14.11 13.64
C ASP A 125 1.88 -14.97 12.42
N SER A 126 0.87 -14.52 11.68
CA SER A 126 0.28 -15.30 10.57
C SER A 126 0.64 -14.80 9.17
N ALA A 127 1.10 -13.57 9.03
CA ALA A 127 1.40 -12.95 7.75
C ALA A 127 2.91 -12.80 7.51
N ASP A 128 3.34 -13.16 6.29
CA ASP A 128 4.68 -12.87 5.76
C ASP A 128 4.73 -11.43 5.20
N LEU A 129 3.59 -10.94 4.72
CA LEU A 129 3.44 -9.62 4.12
C LEU A 129 2.13 -8.98 4.58
N VAL A 130 2.21 -7.74 5.05
CA VAL A 130 1.05 -6.86 5.22
C VAL A 130 1.20 -5.67 4.28
N VAL A 131 0.17 -5.40 3.50
CA VAL A 131 0.07 -4.22 2.62
C VAL A 131 -1.02 -3.32 3.16
N LEU A 132 -0.67 -2.11 3.56
CA LEU A 132 -1.58 -1.04 3.94
C LEU A 132 -1.68 -0.04 2.78
N ASP A 133 -2.74 -0.18 2.00
CA ASP A 133 -3.05 0.66 0.84
C ASP A 133 -4.54 1.05 0.90
N ALA A 134 -4.89 1.79 1.95
CA ALA A 134 -6.27 2.17 2.26
C ALA A 134 -6.45 3.67 2.17
N PHE A 135 -7.40 4.09 1.34
CA PHE A 135 -7.72 5.49 1.10
C PHE A 135 -9.24 5.73 1.20
N THR A 136 -9.60 6.87 1.73
CA THR A 136 -10.95 7.42 1.63
C THR A 136 -10.89 8.63 0.70
N GLY A 137 -11.43 8.49 -0.51
CA GLY A 137 -11.11 9.40 -1.61
C GLY A 137 -9.61 9.33 -1.92
N ALA A 138 -8.91 10.45 -1.77
CA ALA A 138 -7.47 10.53 -2.04
C ALA A 138 -6.62 10.70 -0.76
N THR A 139 -7.18 10.42 0.41
CA THR A 139 -6.51 10.57 1.71
C THR A 139 -6.46 9.28 2.49
N MET A 140 -5.33 9.01 3.12
CA MET A 140 -5.19 7.88 4.03
C MET A 140 -5.97 8.15 5.33
N PRO A 141 -6.84 7.23 5.82
CA PRO A 141 -7.49 7.39 7.11
C PRO A 141 -6.47 7.48 8.25
N VAL A 142 -6.56 8.55 9.07
CA VAL A 142 -5.55 8.82 10.11
C VAL A 142 -5.50 7.73 11.17
N GLU A 143 -6.63 7.09 11.46
CA GLU A 143 -6.71 5.96 12.39
C GLU A 143 -5.89 4.74 11.95
N LEU A 144 -5.50 4.66 10.68
CA LEU A 144 -4.62 3.63 10.13
C LEU A 144 -3.14 4.06 10.11
N ALA A 145 -2.82 5.25 10.62
CA ALA A 145 -1.47 5.82 10.67
C ALA A 145 -0.91 5.90 12.09
N THR A 146 -1.64 5.43 13.11
CA THR A 146 -1.29 5.62 14.53
C THR A 146 -0.35 4.52 15.05
N ALA A 147 0.34 4.82 16.15
CA ALA A 147 1.26 3.88 16.80
C ALA A 147 0.52 2.62 17.27
N GLU A 148 -0.69 2.78 17.76
CA GLU A 148 -1.54 1.67 18.20
C GLU A 148 -1.86 0.74 17.03
N TYR A 149 -2.20 1.30 15.87
CA TYR A 149 -2.47 0.47 14.69
C TYR A 149 -1.20 -0.15 14.10
N MET A 150 -0.05 0.54 14.12
CA MET A 150 1.23 -0.08 13.75
C MET A 150 1.57 -1.27 14.66
N GLY A 151 1.21 -1.20 15.95
CA GLY A 151 1.29 -2.32 16.87
C GLY A 151 0.42 -3.51 16.45
N ASP A 152 -0.82 -3.26 15.99
CA ASP A 152 -1.70 -4.30 15.47
C ASP A 152 -1.14 -4.95 14.20
N LEU A 153 -0.57 -4.17 13.29
CA LEU A 153 0.08 -4.70 12.08
C LEU A 153 1.33 -5.51 12.43
N ALA A 154 2.13 -5.05 13.39
CA ALA A 154 3.30 -5.77 13.89
C ALA A 154 2.92 -7.09 14.59
N ARG A 155 1.77 -7.15 15.29
CA ARG A 155 1.21 -8.37 15.89
C ARG A 155 0.85 -9.42 14.83
N VAL A 156 0.23 -9.00 13.74
CA VAL A 156 -0.19 -9.88 12.64
C VAL A 156 0.99 -10.43 11.86
N LEU A 157 2.05 -9.65 11.71
CA LEU A 157 3.26 -10.03 10.99
C LEU A 157 4.08 -11.06 11.76
N ARG A 158 4.56 -12.09 11.05
CA ARG A 158 5.62 -12.97 11.55
C ARG A 158 6.87 -12.17 11.93
N PRO A 159 7.76 -12.72 12.77
CA PRO A 159 8.97 -12.02 13.20
C PRO A 159 9.84 -11.48 12.05
N ASP A 160 9.86 -12.17 10.92
CA ASP A 160 10.57 -11.82 9.68
C ASP A 160 9.67 -11.23 8.59
N GLY A 161 8.40 -10.99 8.91
CA GLY A 161 7.43 -10.43 7.99
C GLY A 161 7.71 -8.97 7.62
N THR A 162 7.18 -8.56 6.49
CA THR A 162 7.35 -7.21 5.93
C THR A 162 6.04 -6.46 5.87
N LEU A 163 6.05 -5.21 6.33
CA LEU A 163 4.98 -4.24 6.16
C LEU A 163 5.28 -3.35 4.96
N LEU A 164 4.32 -3.20 4.06
CA LEU A 164 4.29 -2.18 3.02
C LEU A 164 3.19 -1.18 3.30
N ILE A 165 3.48 0.10 3.19
CA ILE A 165 2.47 1.17 3.34
C ILE A 165 2.53 2.06 2.10
N ASN A 166 1.38 2.31 1.49
CA ASN A 166 1.19 3.42 0.57
C ASN A 166 0.63 4.61 1.34
N MET A 167 1.33 5.73 1.29
CA MET A 167 0.83 7.02 1.77
C MET A 167 0.99 8.05 0.68
N ALA A 168 0.14 9.07 0.67
CA ALA A 168 0.24 10.21 -0.25
C ALA A 168 0.48 11.48 0.54
N ASP A 169 1.41 12.31 0.07
CA ASP A 169 1.71 13.61 0.69
C ASP A 169 2.31 14.56 -0.37
N GLY A 170 2.51 15.82 0.02
CA GLY A 170 3.00 16.87 -0.87
C GLY A 170 3.82 17.91 -0.15
N LYS A 171 3.45 19.16 -0.31
CA LYS A 171 4.22 20.29 0.22
C LYS A 171 4.46 20.18 1.74
N GLY A 172 5.74 20.14 2.11
CA GLY A 172 6.17 20.07 3.52
C GLY A 172 6.29 18.66 4.08
N LEU A 173 5.57 17.67 3.53
CA LEU A 173 5.64 16.24 3.90
C LEU A 173 5.40 16.00 5.41
N ALA A 174 4.51 16.80 6.02
CA ALA A 174 4.31 16.78 7.47
C ALA A 174 3.66 15.44 7.93
N PHE A 175 2.67 14.95 7.18
CA PHE A 175 2.02 13.70 7.46
C PHE A 175 2.98 12.51 7.24
N ALA A 176 3.70 12.51 6.11
CA ALA A 176 4.67 11.46 5.78
C ALA A 176 5.77 11.33 6.85
N LYS A 177 6.31 12.46 7.33
CA LYS A 177 7.32 12.46 8.37
C LYS A 177 6.79 11.90 9.69
N ARG A 178 5.57 12.26 10.09
CA ARG A 178 4.94 11.73 11.30
C ARG A 178 4.61 10.24 11.18
N LEU A 179 4.08 9.79 10.04
CA LEU A 179 3.82 8.37 9.80
C LEU A 179 5.12 7.56 9.81
N LEU A 180 6.19 8.07 9.20
CA LEU A 180 7.51 7.42 9.27
C LEU A 180 8.05 7.35 10.69
N ALA A 181 7.90 8.40 11.51
CA ALA A 181 8.24 8.36 12.92
C ALA A 181 7.45 7.26 13.65
N THR A 182 6.15 7.15 13.35
CA THR A 182 5.26 6.10 13.90
C THR A 182 5.74 4.69 13.52
N VAL A 183 6.10 4.50 12.24
CA VAL A 183 6.59 3.19 11.76
C VAL A 183 7.94 2.83 12.38
N CYS A 184 8.85 3.81 12.53
CA CYS A 184 10.16 3.59 13.14
C CYS A 184 10.09 3.22 14.64
N ASP A 185 9.01 3.56 15.32
CA ASP A 185 8.79 3.11 16.72
C ASP A 185 8.42 1.62 16.79
N ALA A 186 7.73 1.09 15.79
CA ALA A 186 7.26 -0.29 15.76
C ALA A 186 8.21 -1.25 15.02
N PHE A 187 9.02 -0.76 14.08
CA PHE A 187 9.87 -1.56 13.22
C PHE A 187 11.31 -1.06 13.23
N ARG A 188 12.26 -2.01 13.34
CA ARG A 188 13.70 -1.70 13.42
C ARG A 188 14.29 -1.27 12.08
N HIS A 189 13.84 -1.89 10.99
CA HIS A 189 14.36 -1.65 9.64
C HIS A 189 13.27 -1.03 8.80
N VAL A 190 13.49 0.21 8.39
CA VAL A 190 12.51 1.01 7.63
C VAL A 190 13.21 1.64 6.44
N ALA A 191 12.55 1.55 5.29
CA ALA A 191 12.95 2.22 4.05
C ALA A 191 11.79 2.99 3.45
N LEU A 192 12.08 4.15 2.88
CA LEU A 192 11.14 4.99 2.15
C LEU A 192 11.52 5.00 0.67
N LEU A 193 10.55 4.66 -0.20
CA LEU A 193 10.70 4.70 -1.65
C LEU A 193 9.76 5.74 -2.22
N ALA A 194 10.26 6.66 -3.01
CA ALA A 194 9.46 7.63 -3.75
C ALA A 194 10.27 8.27 -4.87
N GLU A 195 9.57 8.88 -5.81
CA GLU A 195 10.20 9.74 -6.80
C GLU A 195 10.82 10.97 -6.13
N PRO A 196 12.00 11.42 -6.61
CA PRO A 196 12.72 12.53 -6.01
C PRO A 196 11.95 13.86 -5.90
N GLY A 197 11.01 14.13 -6.81
CA GLY A 197 10.17 15.32 -6.78
C GLY A 197 9.18 15.30 -5.62
N ILE A 198 8.55 14.14 -5.39
CA ILE A 198 7.63 13.90 -4.28
C ILE A 198 8.39 13.96 -2.96
N MET A 199 9.53 13.26 -2.88
CA MET A 199 10.37 13.19 -1.68
C MET A 199 10.88 14.57 -1.23
N ARG A 200 10.98 15.53 -2.15
CA ARG A 200 11.32 16.94 -1.86
C ARG A 200 10.09 17.84 -1.63
N GLY A 201 8.87 17.28 -1.63
CA GLY A 201 7.64 18.03 -1.47
C GLY A 201 7.34 19.02 -2.60
N ARG A 202 7.94 18.80 -3.80
CA ARG A 202 7.72 19.67 -4.97
C ARG A 202 6.41 19.38 -5.67
N ARG A 203 5.92 18.14 -5.56
CA ARG A 203 4.60 17.71 -6.05
C ARG A 203 3.97 16.74 -5.06
N PHE A 204 2.66 16.63 -5.10
CA PHE A 204 1.88 15.63 -4.39
C PHE A 204 2.05 14.27 -5.09
N GLY A 205 2.09 13.21 -4.31
CA GLY A 205 2.18 11.85 -4.85
C GLY A 205 2.40 10.79 -3.78
N ASN A 206 2.55 9.56 -4.23
CA ASN A 206 2.69 8.40 -3.36
C ASN A 206 4.12 8.23 -2.85
N LEU A 207 4.20 7.83 -1.58
CA LEU A 207 5.45 7.43 -0.91
C LEU A 207 5.21 6.02 -0.35
N ILE A 208 6.11 5.10 -0.67
CA ILE A 208 6.02 3.71 -0.23
C ILE A 208 6.98 3.47 0.91
N VAL A 209 6.47 2.93 2.01
CA VAL A 209 7.28 2.51 3.16
C VAL A 209 7.38 1.00 3.16
N ALA A 210 8.59 0.49 3.25
CA ALA A 210 8.87 -0.91 3.56
C ALA A 210 9.46 -0.99 4.97
N ALA A 211 8.87 -1.83 5.82
CA ALA A 211 9.32 -1.97 7.20
C ALA A 211 9.34 -3.43 7.66
N SER A 212 10.32 -3.79 8.49
CA SER A 212 10.44 -5.13 9.06
C SER A 212 11.16 -5.09 10.40
N ARG A 213 10.99 -6.13 11.21
CA ARG A 213 11.79 -6.36 12.42
C ARG A 213 13.17 -6.95 12.10
N THR A 214 13.31 -7.57 10.92
CA THR A 214 14.56 -8.13 10.39
C THR A 214 15.11 -7.27 9.24
N GLU A 215 16.33 -7.52 8.82
CA GLU A 215 17.00 -6.74 7.79
C GLU A 215 16.26 -6.81 6.44
N LEU A 216 16.09 -5.64 5.83
CA LEU A 216 15.58 -5.50 4.47
C LEU A 216 16.75 -5.55 3.47
N PRO A 217 16.55 -6.07 2.25
CA PRO A 217 17.59 -6.11 1.19
C PRO A 217 17.81 -4.74 0.54
N LEU A 218 18.26 -3.75 1.35
CA LEU A 218 18.28 -2.32 1.02
C LEU A 218 19.11 -1.98 -0.23
N ASP A 219 20.24 -2.67 -0.43
CA ASP A 219 21.09 -2.44 -1.62
C ASP A 219 20.41 -2.86 -2.92
N LEU A 220 19.72 -4.01 -2.90
CA LEU A 220 18.97 -4.50 -4.05
C LEU A 220 17.75 -3.60 -4.31
N LEU A 221 17.06 -3.21 -3.25
CA LEU A 221 15.91 -2.33 -3.32
C LEU A 221 16.29 -0.95 -3.88
N SER A 222 17.42 -0.39 -3.43
CA SER A 222 17.94 0.88 -3.94
C SER A 222 18.28 0.81 -5.44
N ARG A 223 18.87 -0.31 -5.89
CA ARG A 223 19.17 -0.52 -7.31
C ARG A 223 17.91 -0.65 -8.16
N ARG A 224 16.90 -1.44 -7.70
CA ARG A 224 15.63 -1.60 -8.40
C ARG A 224 14.89 -0.27 -8.51
N ALA A 225 14.73 0.45 -7.40
CA ALA A 225 14.07 1.75 -7.38
C ALA A 225 14.72 2.76 -8.34
N ALA A 226 16.07 2.80 -8.40
CA ALA A 226 16.78 3.70 -9.29
C ALA A 226 16.73 3.27 -10.76
N GLY A 227 16.64 1.98 -11.05
CA GLY A 227 16.58 1.42 -12.40
C GLY A 227 15.16 1.32 -12.98
N GLY A 228 14.13 1.55 -12.19
CA GLY A 228 12.75 1.54 -12.63
C GLY A 228 12.37 2.76 -13.49
N LEU A 229 11.22 2.68 -14.15
CA LEU A 229 10.72 3.77 -15.02
C LEU A 229 10.57 5.10 -14.27
N THR A 230 10.24 5.07 -12.99
CA THR A 230 10.06 6.24 -12.13
C THR A 230 11.34 6.83 -11.59
N GLN A 231 12.48 6.13 -11.74
CA GLN A 231 13.75 6.51 -11.14
C GLN A 231 13.60 6.91 -9.66
N ALA A 232 12.85 6.12 -8.90
CA ALA A 232 12.61 6.38 -7.50
C ALA A 232 13.91 6.25 -6.67
N ARG A 233 13.89 6.82 -5.49
CA ARG A 233 14.97 6.67 -4.51
C ARG A 233 14.49 5.82 -3.35
N CYS A 234 15.38 5.00 -2.83
CA CYS A 234 15.22 4.29 -1.58
C CYS A 234 16.04 5.00 -0.50
N VAL A 235 15.38 5.48 0.54
CA VAL A 235 15.99 6.23 1.64
C VAL A 235 15.83 5.43 2.93
N HIS A 236 16.93 5.20 3.64
CA HIS A 236 16.96 4.41 4.88
C HIS A 236 18.04 4.89 5.84
N GLY A 237 18.13 4.29 7.02
CA GLY A 237 19.18 4.57 8.00
C GLY A 237 19.25 6.05 8.39
N GLU A 238 20.44 6.64 8.41
CA GLU A 238 20.65 8.03 8.82
C GLU A 238 19.97 9.03 7.88
N THR A 239 19.92 8.72 6.58
CA THR A 239 19.23 9.58 5.61
C THR A 239 17.72 9.62 5.89
N LEU A 240 17.11 8.50 6.28
CA LEU A 240 15.72 8.46 6.67
C LEU A 240 15.47 9.23 7.98
N LYS A 241 16.35 9.10 8.96
CA LYS A 241 16.25 9.87 10.21
C LYS A 241 16.31 11.38 9.94
N ASN A 242 17.22 11.80 9.08
CA ASN A 242 17.33 13.21 8.67
C ASN A 242 16.07 13.68 7.92
N PHE A 243 15.46 12.81 7.10
CA PHE A 243 14.20 13.10 6.42
C PHE A 243 13.04 13.29 7.41
N ILE A 244 12.91 12.41 8.40
CA ILE A 244 11.92 12.49 9.48
C ILE A 244 12.14 13.76 10.31
N GLY A 245 13.40 14.07 10.61
CA GLY A 245 13.78 15.21 11.44
C GLY A 245 13.20 15.11 12.84
N GLY A 246 12.61 16.20 13.33
CA GLY A 246 11.98 16.26 14.66
C GLY A 246 10.52 15.83 14.71
N ALA A 247 10.00 15.15 13.69
CA ALA A 247 8.63 14.66 13.70
C ALA A 247 8.45 13.55 14.74
N TYR A 248 7.31 13.56 15.42
CA TYR A 248 6.94 12.58 16.44
C TYR A 248 5.79 11.67 15.96
N PRO A 249 5.68 10.47 16.51
CA PRO A 249 4.65 9.50 16.13
C PRO A 249 3.23 10.06 16.23
N ILE A 250 2.34 9.48 15.42
CA ILE A 250 0.90 9.74 15.48
C ILE A 250 0.31 8.74 16.49
N LYS A 251 -0.50 9.22 17.41
CA LYS A 251 -1.22 8.38 18.39
C LYS A 251 -2.73 8.50 18.19
N ASP A 252 -3.45 7.54 18.71
CA ASP A 252 -4.92 7.61 18.76
C ASP A 252 -5.37 8.86 19.49
N GLY A 253 -6.30 9.61 18.90
CA GLY A 253 -6.79 10.88 19.44
C GLY A 253 -5.97 12.12 19.05
N ASP A 254 -4.84 11.98 18.37
CA ASP A 254 -4.09 13.13 17.85
C ASP A 254 -4.91 13.88 16.79
N ALA A 255 -4.89 15.20 16.85
CA ALA A 255 -5.48 16.07 15.83
C ALA A 255 -4.54 16.16 14.61
N VAL A 256 -4.53 15.12 13.77
CA VAL A 256 -3.75 15.07 12.55
C VAL A 256 -4.68 15.11 11.34
N LEU A 257 -4.29 15.86 10.33
CA LEU A 257 -4.98 15.87 9.05
C LEU A 257 -4.13 15.13 8.00
N ALA A 258 -4.73 14.13 7.37
CA ALA A 258 -4.14 13.55 6.19
C ALA A 258 -4.15 14.56 5.03
N PRO A 259 -3.08 14.67 4.25
CA PRO A 259 -2.99 15.65 3.18
C PRO A 259 -3.99 15.36 2.06
N VAL A 260 -4.61 16.41 1.56
CA VAL A 260 -5.54 16.37 0.42
C VAL A 260 -4.76 16.76 -0.84
N PRO A 261 -4.88 16.02 -1.95
CA PRO A 261 -4.24 16.38 -3.20
C PRO A 261 -4.76 17.73 -3.71
N PRO A 262 -3.90 18.57 -4.31
CA PRO A 262 -4.35 19.76 -5.01
C PRO A 262 -5.30 19.39 -6.17
N PRO A 263 -6.28 20.24 -6.51
CA PRO A 263 -7.22 19.96 -7.60
C PRO A 263 -6.56 19.62 -8.94
N ALA A 264 -5.37 20.13 -9.20
CA ALA A 264 -4.61 19.89 -10.44
C ALA A 264 -3.93 18.51 -10.54
N VAL A 265 -4.05 17.65 -9.55
CA VAL A 265 -3.41 16.31 -9.58
C VAL A 265 -4.25 15.32 -10.41
N PHE A 266 -5.54 15.56 -10.55
CA PHE A 266 -6.49 14.70 -11.26
C PHE A 266 -7.15 15.39 -12.48
N GLY A 267 -6.60 16.53 -12.92
CA GLY A 267 -7.09 17.32 -14.08
C GLY A 267 -6.25 17.11 -15.32
#